data_9382052cc08619532601b38848b811b0
#
_entry.id   9382052cc08619532601b38848b811b0
#
_cell.length_a   1.000
_cell.length_b   1.000
_cell.length_c   1.000
_cell.angle_alpha   90.00
_cell.angle_beta   90.00
_cell.angle_gamma   90.00
#
_symmetry.space_group_name_H-M   'P 1'
#
loop_
_entity.id
_entity.type
_entity.pdbx_description
1 polymer ?
#
loop_
_entity_poly.entity_id
_entity_poly.type
_entity_poly.pdbx_seq_one_letter_code
_entity_poly.pdbx_strand_id
1 'polypeptide(L)'
;MTIHEMRIALGDTQSEFAERYNIPFRTIQNWEAGVRKPPEYVAELLESRILADLNNRKTRTLPKHDARKKELPKRRDYVGAISWLKAVRECLGDSFVFALDEALMCQGNFGGRSDEYIVWGYGDDSASDFNGVVLLGNHISAYDIAEKRGLRFTAFNRTITDALANEAILDMQGITEALSRYYFTNRESFDGIFVPPEYRERFAELADDAINYYEN
;
A
#
# COMPACT_ATOMS: atom_id res chain seq x y z
N MET A 1 -8.99 0.20 16.13
CA MET A 1 -8.88 1.57 16.73
C MET A 1 -10.26 2.20 16.90
N THR A 2 -10.48 3.02 17.92
CA THR A 2 -11.71 3.87 18.04
C THR A 2 -11.61 5.08 17.11
N ILE A 3 -12.74 5.68 16.74
CA ILE A 3 -12.76 6.90 15.90
C ILE A 3 -11.94 8.03 16.52
N HIS A 4 -11.99 8.18 17.84
CA HIS A 4 -11.19 9.15 18.57
C HIS A 4 -9.68 8.87 18.44
N GLU A 5 -9.24 7.64 18.64
CA GLU A 5 -7.83 7.25 18.48
C GLU A 5 -7.34 7.47 17.03
N MET A 6 -8.16 7.14 16.05
CA MET A 6 -7.90 7.37 14.64
C MET A 6 -7.64 8.84 14.35
N ARG A 7 -8.52 9.73 14.84
CA ARG A 7 -8.40 11.18 14.65
C ARG A 7 -7.16 11.75 15.33
N ILE A 8 -6.92 11.37 16.58
CA ILE A 8 -5.74 11.84 17.33
C ILE A 8 -4.43 11.39 16.64
N ALA A 9 -4.38 10.16 16.11
CA ALA A 9 -3.22 9.68 15.38
C ALA A 9 -2.88 10.54 14.15
N LEU A 10 -3.90 11.12 13.50
CA LEU A 10 -3.73 12.06 12.38
C LEU A 10 -3.40 13.49 12.83
N GLY A 11 -3.61 13.83 14.11
CA GLY A 11 -3.52 15.20 14.62
C GLY A 11 -4.67 16.12 14.19
N ASP A 12 -5.77 15.55 13.70
CA ASP A 12 -6.90 16.31 13.18
C ASP A 12 -7.86 16.75 14.33
N THR A 13 -8.49 17.90 14.17
CA THR A 13 -9.70 18.27 14.92
C THR A 13 -10.89 17.44 14.42
N GLN A 14 -12.01 17.40 15.17
CA GLN A 14 -13.21 16.69 14.71
C GLN A 14 -13.74 17.24 13.38
N SER A 15 -13.58 18.54 13.11
CA SER A 15 -14.02 19.17 11.87
C SER A 15 -13.13 18.75 10.70
N GLU A 16 -11.80 18.80 10.87
CA GLU A 16 -10.84 18.39 9.85
C GLU A 16 -10.99 16.91 9.51
N PHE A 17 -11.20 16.06 10.51
CA PHE A 17 -11.44 14.63 10.31
C PHE A 17 -12.74 14.38 9.55
N ALA A 18 -13.82 15.08 9.89
CA ALA A 18 -15.10 15.00 9.21
C ALA A 18 -14.99 15.41 7.72
N GLU A 19 -14.29 16.51 7.45
CA GLU A 19 -14.03 16.99 6.09
C GLU A 19 -13.15 16.02 5.28
N ARG A 20 -12.03 15.56 5.86
CA ARG A 20 -11.08 14.65 5.24
C ARG A 20 -11.72 13.36 4.74
N TYR A 21 -12.62 12.77 5.54
CA TYR A 21 -13.26 11.50 5.22
C TYR A 21 -14.69 11.64 4.69
N ASN A 22 -15.12 12.88 4.41
CA ASN A 22 -16.46 13.19 3.92
C ASN A 22 -17.57 12.58 4.78
N ILE A 23 -17.41 12.67 6.10
CA ILE A 23 -18.37 12.20 7.09
C ILE A 23 -19.02 13.42 7.76
N PRO A 24 -20.35 13.47 7.91
CA PRO A 24 -20.99 14.59 8.58
C PRO A 24 -20.41 14.82 9.97
N PHE A 25 -20.03 16.05 10.28
CA PHE A 25 -19.43 16.45 11.57
C PHE A 25 -20.20 15.91 12.78
N ARG A 26 -21.53 16.01 12.75
CA ARG A 26 -22.39 15.50 13.81
C ARG A 26 -22.27 13.99 13.99
N THR A 27 -21.97 13.25 12.92
CA THR A 27 -21.76 11.81 12.97
C THR A 27 -20.47 11.48 13.72
N ILE A 28 -19.39 12.20 13.46
CA ILE A 28 -18.12 12.05 14.18
C ILE A 28 -18.31 12.33 15.67
N GLN A 29 -19.00 13.43 16.01
CA GLN A 29 -19.31 13.76 17.39
C GLN A 29 -20.08 12.63 18.10
N ASN A 30 -21.11 12.08 17.46
CA ASN A 30 -21.91 11.01 18.04
C ASN A 30 -21.11 9.71 18.23
N TRP A 31 -20.22 9.38 17.30
CA TRP A 31 -19.36 8.20 17.40
C TRP A 31 -18.32 8.35 18.52
N GLU A 32 -17.65 9.51 18.61
CA GLU A 32 -16.67 9.76 19.68
C GLU A 32 -17.31 9.87 21.07
N ALA A 33 -18.51 10.43 21.14
CA ALA A 33 -19.27 10.51 22.39
C ALA A 33 -19.94 9.18 22.79
N GLY A 34 -19.85 8.13 21.96
CA GLY A 34 -20.46 6.83 22.23
C GLY A 34 -21.99 6.81 22.12
N VAL A 35 -22.61 7.90 21.63
CA VAL A 35 -24.07 8.00 21.44
C VAL A 35 -24.53 7.01 20.37
N ARG A 36 -23.70 6.79 19.35
CA ARG A 36 -23.89 5.78 18.32
C ARG A 36 -22.53 5.13 18.01
N LYS A 37 -22.55 3.86 17.60
CA LYS A 37 -21.36 3.21 17.06
C LYS A 37 -21.37 3.29 15.53
N PRO A 38 -20.23 3.47 14.89
CA PRO A 38 -20.14 3.29 13.45
C PRO A 38 -20.50 1.84 13.09
N PRO A 39 -21.12 1.58 11.93
CA PRO A 39 -21.21 0.23 11.40
C PRO A 39 -19.80 -0.39 11.31
N GLU A 40 -19.68 -1.68 11.60
CA GLU A 40 -18.39 -2.37 11.66
C GLU A 40 -17.56 -2.18 10.38
N TYR A 41 -18.19 -2.39 9.21
CA TYR A 41 -17.52 -2.18 7.93
C TYR A 41 -17.04 -0.74 7.71
N VAL A 42 -17.74 0.27 8.27
CA VAL A 42 -17.30 1.68 8.17
C VAL A 42 -16.08 1.91 9.05
N ALA A 43 -16.07 1.37 10.28
CA ALA A 43 -14.93 1.48 11.17
C ALA A 43 -13.67 0.85 10.56
N GLU A 44 -13.83 -0.31 9.95
CA GLU A 44 -12.76 -1.06 9.27
C GLU A 44 -12.21 -0.31 8.04
N LEU A 45 -13.10 0.20 7.19
CA LEU A 45 -12.71 1.02 6.03
C LEU A 45 -11.98 2.30 6.45
N LEU A 46 -12.46 2.97 7.49
CA LEU A 46 -11.80 4.16 8.05
C LEU A 46 -10.44 3.81 8.64
N GLU A 47 -10.33 2.73 9.40
CA GLU A 47 -9.06 2.28 9.96
C GLU A 47 -8.04 1.98 8.87
N SER A 48 -8.43 1.22 7.86
CA SER A 48 -7.60 0.93 6.68
C SER A 48 -7.10 2.22 6.02
N ARG A 49 -8.03 3.15 5.78
CA ARG A 49 -7.71 4.42 5.15
C ARG A 49 -6.77 5.28 5.98
N ILE A 50 -7.01 5.40 7.28
CA ILE A 50 -6.22 6.22 8.19
C ILE A 50 -4.81 5.66 8.35
N LEU A 51 -4.68 4.34 8.45
CA LEU A 51 -3.36 3.69 8.46
C LEU A 51 -2.60 3.97 7.17
N ALA A 52 -3.29 4.00 6.01
CA ALA A 52 -2.71 4.44 4.76
C ALA A 52 -2.17 5.87 4.83
N ASP A 53 -3.00 6.80 5.28
CA ASP A 53 -2.66 8.22 5.36
C ASP A 53 -1.49 8.47 6.34
N LEU A 54 -1.45 7.77 7.47
CA LEU A 54 -0.34 7.85 8.44
C LEU A 54 0.97 7.32 7.85
N ASN A 55 0.89 6.23 7.10
CA ASN A 55 2.06 5.60 6.50
C ASN A 55 2.61 6.43 5.33
N ASN A 56 1.75 7.00 4.50
CA ASN A 56 2.16 7.86 3.37
C ASN A 56 2.95 9.11 3.79
N ARG A 57 2.83 9.55 5.04
CA ARG A 57 3.61 10.69 5.56
C ARG A 57 5.08 10.35 5.81
N LYS A 58 5.45 9.06 5.90
CA LYS A 58 6.79 8.60 6.32
C LYS A 58 7.75 8.31 5.16
N THR A 59 7.28 8.05 3.96
CA THR A 59 8.12 7.52 2.88
C THR A 59 8.31 8.53 1.76
N ARG A 60 9.48 9.16 1.69
CA ARG A 60 9.82 10.12 0.62
C ARG A 60 11.23 9.99 0.05
N THR A 61 12.05 9.10 0.57
CA THR A 61 13.43 8.92 0.08
C THR A 61 13.85 7.46 0.15
N LEU A 62 14.52 7.00 -0.90
CA LEU A 62 15.12 5.66 -0.91
C LEU A 62 16.25 5.58 0.11
N PRO A 63 16.35 4.49 0.88
CA PRO A 63 17.42 4.31 1.85
C PRO A 63 18.77 4.18 1.15
N LYS A 64 19.79 4.84 1.71
CA LYS A 64 21.17 4.59 1.30
C LYS A 64 21.67 3.30 1.96
N HIS A 65 22.58 2.59 1.26
CA HIS A 65 23.24 1.42 1.83
C HIS A 65 24.02 1.81 3.10
N ASP A 66 23.83 1.02 4.15
CA ASP A 66 24.55 1.17 5.43
C ASP A 66 25.24 -0.15 5.78
N ALA A 67 26.57 -0.16 5.82
CA ALA A 67 27.38 -1.35 6.10
C ALA A 67 27.14 -1.97 7.50
N ARG A 68 26.42 -1.27 8.39
CA ARG A 68 26.04 -1.77 9.71
C ARG A 68 24.77 -2.62 9.70
N LYS A 69 23.98 -2.52 8.63
CA LYS A 69 22.73 -3.26 8.47
C LYS A 69 22.96 -4.64 7.87
N LYS A 70 22.02 -5.53 8.09
CA LYS A 70 21.99 -6.87 7.50
C LYS A 70 21.67 -6.81 6.01
N GLU A 71 22.16 -7.77 5.25
CA GLU A 71 21.85 -7.90 3.83
C GLU A 71 20.68 -8.85 3.60
N LEU A 72 19.79 -8.49 2.69
CA LEU A 72 18.77 -9.39 2.18
C LEU A 72 19.37 -10.36 1.14
N PRO A 73 18.71 -11.53 0.94
CA PRO A 73 19.02 -12.41 -0.18
C PRO A 73 18.99 -11.67 -1.52
N LYS A 74 20.01 -11.86 -2.36
CA LYS A 74 20.08 -11.19 -3.67
C LYS A 74 19.16 -11.88 -4.66
N ARG A 75 18.32 -11.13 -5.36
CA ARG A 75 17.35 -11.68 -6.32
C ARG A 75 17.99 -12.56 -7.40
N ARG A 76 19.18 -12.22 -7.88
CA ARG A 76 19.94 -12.99 -8.90
C ARG A 76 20.29 -14.41 -8.48
N ASP A 77 20.29 -14.70 -7.17
CA ASP A 77 20.65 -16.02 -6.64
C ASP A 77 19.43 -16.98 -6.64
N TYR A 78 18.25 -16.53 -7.10
CA TYR A 78 17.01 -17.28 -7.08
C TYR A 78 16.37 -17.41 -8.46
N VAL A 79 15.77 -18.59 -8.73
CA VAL A 79 14.99 -18.82 -9.93
C VAL A 79 13.57 -18.28 -9.72
N GLY A 80 13.31 -17.08 -10.27
CA GLY A 80 12.00 -16.42 -10.22
C GLY A 80 11.76 -15.60 -8.96
N ALA A 81 10.88 -14.61 -9.08
CA ALA A 81 10.59 -13.65 -8.03
C ALA A 81 10.02 -14.30 -6.75
N ILE A 82 9.12 -15.27 -6.89
CA ILE A 82 8.42 -15.88 -5.73
C ILE A 82 9.40 -16.66 -4.83
N SER A 83 10.39 -17.35 -5.38
CA SER A 83 11.39 -18.06 -4.56
C SER A 83 12.29 -17.09 -3.81
N TRP A 84 12.66 -15.98 -4.42
CA TRP A 84 13.39 -14.91 -3.77
C TRP A 84 12.56 -14.24 -2.65
N LEU A 85 11.31 -13.88 -2.91
CA LEU A 85 10.43 -13.27 -1.90
C LEU A 85 10.21 -14.19 -0.69
N LYS A 86 10.17 -15.51 -0.89
CA LYS A 86 10.12 -16.45 0.22
C LYS A 86 11.37 -16.39 1.10
N ALA A 87 12.55 -16.32 0.48
CA ALA A 87 13.80 -16.17 1.24
C ALA A 87 13.89 -14.80 1.94
N VAL A 88 13.41 -13.73 1.32
CA VAL A 88 13.30 -12.41 1.96
C VAL A 88 12.35 -12.47 3.16
N ARG A 89 11.18 -13.12 3.02
CA ARG A 89 10.25 -13.31 4.15
C ARG A 89 10.88 -14.05 5.33
N GLU A 90 11.72 -15.06 5.07
CA GLU A 90 12.45 -15.78 6.14
C GLU A 90 13.36 -14.84 6.95
N CYS A 91 13.88 -13.78 6.33
CA CYS A 91 14.66 -12.75 7.01
C CYS A 91 13.79 -11.74 7.76
N LEU A 92 12.67 -11.31 7.17
CA LEU A 92 11.81 -10.23 7.67
C LEU A 92 10.70 -10.72 8.63
N GLY A 93 10.44 -12.03 8.66
CA GLY A 93 9.40 -12.65 9.48
C GLY A 93 8.06 -12.80 8.76
N ASP A 94 7.22 -13.70 9.31
CA ASP A 94 5.94 -14.10 8.71
C ASP A 94 4.87 -12.99 8.76
N SER A 95 5.04 -12.01 9.65
CA SER A 95 4.15 -10.85 9.78
C SER A 95 4.38 -9.79 8.69
N PHE A 96 5.53 -9.81 8.00
CA PHE A 96 5.86 -8.85 6.98
C PHE A 96 4.89 -8.95 5.79
N VAL A 97 4.37 -7.80 5.34
CA VAL A 97 3.44 -7.70 4.21
C VAL A 97 4.15 -6.95 3.08
N PHE A 98 4.44 -7.63 2.00
CA PHE A 98 5.04 -7.04 0.82
C PHE A 98 4.11 -6.00 0.17
N ALA A 99 4.68 -4.91 -0.32
CA ALA A 99 3.94 -3.83 -0.97
C ALA A 99 4.52 -3.51 -2.36
N LEU A 100 3.85 -2.66 -3.11
CA LEU A 100 4.31 -2.10 -4.38
C LEU A 100 4.80 -3.18 -5.36
N ASP A 101 6.05 -3.09 -5.81
CA ASP A 101 6.62 -4.01 -6.82
C ASP A 101 6.55 -5.47 -6.38
N GLU A 102 6.84 -5.76 -5.11
CA GLU A 102 6.77 -7.11 -4.56
C GLU A 102 5.33 -7.62 -4.50
N ALA A 103 4.37 -6.74 -4.16
CA ALA A 103 2.97 -7.11 -4.19
C ALA A 103 2.48 -7.39 -5.62
N LEU A 104 2.88 -6.59 -6.60
CA LEU A 104 2.59 -6.84 -8.02
C LEU A 104 3.14 -8.19 -8.48
N MET A 105 4.37 -8.54 -8.10
CA MET A 105 4.95 -9.86 -8.39
C MET A 105 4.15 -11.00 -7.76
N CYS A 106 3.69 -10.85 -6.51
CA CYS A 106 2.84 -11.83 -5.83
C CYS A 106 1.47 -11.98 -6.50
N GLN A 107 0.92 -10.90 -7.03
CA GLN A 107 -0.34 -10.86 -7.80
C GLN A 107 -0.19 -11.47 -9.19
N GLY A 108 1.04 -11.64 -9.69
CA GLY A 108 1.35 -12.16 -11.01
C GLY A 108 1.46 -11.09 -12.08
N ASN A 109 1.67 -9.84 -11.66
CA ASN A 109 1.95 -8.70 -12.53
C ASN A 109 3.46 -8.45 -12.62
N PHE A 110 3.85 -7.60 -13.56
CA PHE A 110 5.21 -7.08 -13.62
C PHE A 110 5.42 -6.10 -12.46
N GLY A 111 6.51 -6.27 -11.73
CA GLY A 111 6.86 -5.43 -10.58
C GLY A 111 7.74 -4.22 -10.92
N GLY A 112 7.67 -3.72 -12.14
CA GLY A 112 8.52 -2.62 -12.57
C GLY A 112 10.01 -3.01 -12.63
N ARG A 113 10.85 -2.02 -12.84
CA ARG A 113 12.31 -2.13 -12.67
C ARG A 113 12.65 -1.81 -11.22
N SER A 114 12.24 -2.67 -10.27
CA SER A 114 12.71 -2.48 -8.91
C SER A 114 14.24 -2.62 -8.88
N ASP A 115 14.88 -1.66 -8.26
CA ASP A 115 16.27 -1.80 -7.90
C ASP A 115 16.41 -3.10 -7.08
N GLU A 116 17.37 -3.95 -7.40
CA GLU A 116 17.59 -5.26 -6.72
C GLU A 116 17.78 -5.11 -5.20
N TYR A 117 17.93 -3.89 -4.72
CA TYR A 117 18.24 -3.53 -3.34
C TYR A 117 17.06 -2.98 -2.54
N ILE A 118 15.86 -2.86 -3.13
CA ILE A 118 14.71 -2.28 -2.44
C ILE A 118 13.60 -3.31 -2.33
N VAL A 119 13.08 -3.44 -1.10
CA VAL A 119 11.90 -4.25 -0.75
C VAL A 119 10.93 -3.35 0.02
N TRP A 120 9.77 -3.19 -0.52
CA TRP A 120 8.71 -2.38 0.06
C TRP A 120 7.76 -3.22 0.91
N GLY A 121 7.33 -2.70 2.03
CA GLY A 121 6.35 -3.42 2.82
C GLY A 121 5.88 -2.74 4.08
N TYR A 122 5.08 -3.49 4.82
CA TYR A 122 4.57 -3.18 6.14
C TYR A 122 5.11 -4.22 7.13
N GLY A 123 5.59 -3.79 8.27
CA GLY A 123 6.15 -4.68 9.27
C GLY A 123 6.74 -3.94 10.45
N ASP A 124 7.30 -4.70 11.38
CA ASP A 124 7.92 -4.14 12.56
C ASP A 124 9.20 -3.36 12.23
N ASP A 125 9.60 -2.46 13.11
CA ASP A 125 10.80 -1.63 12.96
C ASP A 125 12.08 -2.47 12.77
N SER A 126 12.10 -3.72 13.25
CA SER A 126 13.22 -4.67 13.06
C SER A 126 13.49 -4.99 11.59
N ALA A 127 12.51 -4.86 10.70
CA ALA A 127 12.72 -4.99 9.26
C ALA A 127 13.64 -3.90 8.71
N SER A 128 13.71 -2.75 9.38
CA SER A 128 14.63 -1.65 9.05
C SER A 128 16.09 -1.95 9.37
N ASP A 129 16.39 -3.06 10.07
CA ASP A 129 17.75 -3.55 10.29
C ASP A 129 18.39 -4.10 9.02
N PHE A 130 17.61 -4.29 7.96
CA PHE A 130 18.09 -4.78 6.68
C PHE A 130 18.30 -3.64 5.68
N ASN A 131 19.36 -3.76 4.89
CA ASN A 131 19.59 -2.87 3.76
C ASN A 131 18.51 -3.04 2.70
N GLY A 132 18.09 -1.93 2.12
CA GLY A 132 17.12 -1.92 1.03
C GLY A 132 15.67 -2.13 1.46
N VAL A 133 15.33 -2.30 2.74
CA VAL A 133 13.96 -2.36 3.20
C VAL A 133 13.39 -0.95 3.40
N VAL A 134 12.22 -0.71 2.81
CA VAL A 134 11.44 0.51 2.99
C VAL A 134 10.09 0.16 3.60
N LEU A 135 9.90 0.56 4.86
CA LEU A 135 8.62 0.41 5.52
C LEU A 135 7.67 1.54 5.12
N LEU A 136 6.54 1.18 4.52
CA LEU A 136 5.41 2.08 4.30
C LEU A 136 4.66 2.34 5.61
N GLY A 137 4.82 1.46 6.59
CA GLY A 137 4.32 1.59 7.95
C GLY A 137 4.45 0.33 8.76
N ASN A 138 4.13 0.46 10.06
CA ASN A 138 4.21 -0.66 11.00
C ASN A 138 2.91 -1.47 11.03
N HIS A 139 1.82 -0.90 10.52
CA HIS A 139 0.49 -1.50 10.53
C HIS A 139 -0.20 -1.35 9.18
N ILE A 140 -0.98 -2.37 8.85
CA ILE A 140 -1.86 -2.40 7.69
C ILE A 140 -3.13 -3.17 8.07
N SER A 141 -4.28 -2.74 7.56
CA SER A 141 -5.56 -3.42 7.80
C SER A 141 -5.57 -4.81 7.18
N ALA A 142 -6.20 -5.76 7.88
CA ALA A 142 -6.38 -7.12 7.35
C ALA A 142 -7.13 -7.16 6.01
N TYR A 143 -7.99 -6.18 5.72
CA TYR A 143 -8.70 -6.05 4.44
C TYR A 143 -7.79 -5.66 3.28
N ASP A 144 -6.67 -5.00 3.59
CA ASP A 144 -5.66 -4.58 2.61
C ASP A 144 -4.60 -5.65 2.35
N ILE A 145 -4.72 -6.82 2.99
CA ILE A 145 -3.76 -7.92 2.87
C ILE A 145 -4.37 -9.04 2.02
N ALA A 146 -3.61 -9.48 1.05
CA ALA A 146 -3.83 -10.73 0.33
C ALA A 146 -2.74 -11.74 0.68
N GLU A 147 -3.06 -13.03 0.57
CA GLU A 147 -2.11 -14.10 0.79
C GLU A 147 -2.13 -15.09 -0.38
N LYS A 148 -0.97 -15.46 -0.88
CA LYS A 148 -0.80 -16.46 -1.93
C LYS A 148 0.56 -17.13 -1.82
N ARG A 149 0.60 -18.47 -1.92
CA ARG A 149 1.84 -19.27 -1.89
C ARG A 149 2.67 -19.06 -0.62
N GLY A 150 2.01 -18.71 0.51
CA GLY A 150 2.66 -18.43 1.78
C GLY A 150 3.34 -17.07 1.86
N LEU A 151 3.01 -16.14 0.97
CA LEU A 151 3.45 -14.75 1.01
C LEU A 151 2.26 -13.84 1.29
N ARG A 152 2.43 -12.89 2.19
CA ARG A 152 1.47 -11.84 2.51
C ARG A 152 1.87 -10.57 1.79
N PHE A 153 0.94 -9.94 1.12
CA PHE A 153 1.18 -8.75 0.30
C PHE A 153 -0.05 -7.87 0.25
N THR A 154 0.13 -6.61 -0.14
CA THR A 154 -1.00 -5.68 -0.24
C THR A 154 -2.00 -6.13 -1.30
N ALA A 155 -3.29 -6.06 -0.98
CA ALA A 155 -4.37 -6.24 -1.96
C ALA A 155 -4.25 -5.19 -3.08
N PHE A 156 -4.82 -5.48 -4.26
CA PHE A 156 -4.60 -4.67 -5.46
C PHE A 156 -4.93 -3.19 -5.26
N ASN A 157 -6.11 -2.87 -4.69
CA ASN A 157 -6.49 -1.49 -4.39
C ASN A 157 -5.49 -0.78 -3.48
N ARG A 158 -4.97 -1.49 -2.48
CA ARG A 158 -3.96 -0.94 -1.59
C ARG A 158 -2.65 -0.72 -2.33
N THR A 159 -2.22 -1.65 -3.17
CA THR A 159 -1.02 -1.49 -4.00
C THR A 159 -1.10 -0.26 -4.88
N ILE A 160 -2.24 0.01 -5.52
CA ILE A 160 -2.45 1.21 -6.33
C ILE A 160 -2.40 2.48 -5.48
N THR A 161 -3.05 2.48 -4.32
CA THR A 161 -3.03 3.64 -3.40
C THR A 161 -1.61 3.93 -2.90
N ASP A 162 -0.86 2.91 -2.52
CA ASP A 162 0.53 3.05 -2.07
C ASP A 162 1.43 3.57 -3.20
N ALA A 163 1.20 3.13 -4.44
CA ALA A 163 1.96 3.59 -5.60
C ALA A 163 1.71 5.08 -5.89
N LEU A 164 0.46 5.52 -5.90
CA LEU A 164 0.11 6.93 -6.09
C LEU A 164 0.72 7.83 -4.99
N ALA A 165 0.78 7.33 -3.77
CA ALA A 165 1.40 8.05 -2.65
C ALA A 165 2.92 8.15 -2.73
N ASN A 166 3.58 7.26 -3.48
CA ASN A 166 5.04 7.14 -3.58
C ASN A 166 5.56 7.31 -5.02
N GLU A 167 4.75 7.84 -5.93
CA GLU A 167 5.04 7.96 -7.36
C GLU A 167 6.42 8.59 -7.66
N ALA A 168 6.84 9.56 -6.86
CA ALA A 168 8.09 10.29 -7.08
C ALA A 168 9.36 9.41 -6.98
N ILE A 169 9.25 8.20 -6.44
CA ILE A 169 10.38 7.29 -6.19
C ILE A 169 10.15 5.88 -6.76
N LEU A 170 9.08 5.70 -7.53
CA LEU A 170 8.72 4.42 -8.15
C LEU A 170 8.84 4.47 -9.67
N ASP A 171 9.16 3.33 -10.25
CA ASP A 171 8.91 3.10 -11.66
C ASP A 171 7.42 2.76 -11.87
N MET A 172 6.65 3.72 -12.34
CA MET A 172 5.21 3.57 -12.51
C MET A 172 4.82 2.63 -13.67
N GLN A 173 5.78 2.16 -14.48
CA GLN A 173 5.51 1.25 -15.60
C GLN A 173 4.80 -0.03 -15.13
N GLY A 174 5.26 -0.63 -14.03
CA GLY A 174 4.65 -1.83 -13.48
C GLY A 174 3.20 -1.62 -13.02
N ILE A 175 2.91 -0.45 -12.47
CA ILE A 175 1.56 -0.04 -12.03
C ILE A 175 0.65 0.17 -13.25
N THR A 176 1.13 0.88 -14.27
CA THR A 176 0.38 1.12 -15.51
C THR A 176 0.05 -0.19 -16.22
N GLU A 177 1.03 -1.11 -16.33
CA GLU A 177 0.80 -2.44 -16.90
C GLU A 177 -0.20 -3.27 -16.09
N ALA A 178 -0.12 -3.23 -14.76
CA ALA A 178 -1.06 -3.93 -13.88
C ALA A 178 -2.48 -3.36 -14.00
N LEU A 179 -2.63 -2.05 -14.12
CA LEU A 179 -3.91 -1.38 -14.38
C LEU A 179 -4.46 -1.72 -15.76
N SER A 180 -3.62 -1.73 -16.80
CA SER A 180 -4.00 -2.18 -18.15
C SER A 180 -4.55 -3.59 -18.13
N ARG A 181 -3.84 -4.51 -17.50
CA ARG A 181 -4.29 -5.89 -17.34
C ARG A 181 -5.59 -5.99 -16.55
N TYR A 182 -5.75 -5.21 -15.47
CA TYR A 182 -7.00 -5.15 -14.72
C TYR A 182 -8.14 -4.73 -15.62
N TYR A 183 -8.01 -3.62 -16.35
CA TYR A 183 -9.02 -3.08 -17.26
C TYR A 183 -9.51 -4.13 -18.26
N PHE A 184 -8.61 -4.75 -19.02
CA PHE A 184 -8.98 -5.73 -20.05
C PHE A 184 -9.52 -7.05 -19.47
N THR A 185 -9.17 -7.41 -18.25
CA THR A 185 -9.73 -8.60 -17.58
C THR A 185 -11.04 -8.31 -16.86
N ASN A 186 -11.34 -7.04 -16.54
CA ASN A 186 -12.52 -6.58 -15.83
C ASN A 186 -13.54 -5.91 -16.78
N ARG A 187 -13.76 -6.50 -17.96
CA ARG A 187 -14.74 -6.04 -18.96
C ARG A 187 -14.54 -4.59 -19.40
N GLU A 188 -13.30 -4.21 -19.62
CA GLU A 188 -12.89 -2.84 -20.00
C GLU A 188 -13.40 -1.78 -19.02
N SER A 189 -13.23 -2.06 -17.72
CA SER A 189 -13.67 -1.18 -16.65
C SER A 189 -12.65 -1.17 -15.51
N PHE A 190 -12.52 -0.01 -14.85
CA PHE A 190 -11.82 0.14 -13.57
C PHE A 190 -12.75 0.01 -12.37
N ASP A 191 -13.98 -0.48 -12.57
CA ASP A 191 -14.91 -0.74 -11.47
C ASP A 191 -14.30 -1.70 -10.45
N GLY A 192 -14.44 -1.35 -9.16
CA GLY A 192 -13.81 -2.07 -8.06
C GLY A 192 -12.45 -1.49 -7.63
N ILE A 193 -11.87 -0.54 -8.38
CA ILE A 193 -10.71 0.22 -7.91
C ILE A 193 -11.18 1.49 -7.20
N PHE A 194 -10.82 1.59 -5.94
CA PHE A 194 -11.14 2.74 -5.10
C PHE A 194 -9.85 3.45 -4.70
N VAL A 195 -9.70 4.69 -5.15
CA VAL A 195 -8.60 5.55 -4.77
C VAL A 195 -9.10 6.71 -3.92
N PRO A 196 -8.25 7.17 -3.00
CA PRO A 196 -8.52 8.36 -2.20
C PRO A 196 -8.85 9.60 -3.04
N PRO A 197 -9.70 10.51 -2.53
CA PRO A 197 -10.09 11.72 -3.27
C PRO A 197 -8.90 12.53 -3.78
N GLU A 198 -7.83 12.64 -2.99
CA GLU A 198 -6.59 13.37 -3.33
C GLU A 198 -5.80 12.76 -4.50
N TYR A 199 -6.01 11.47 -4.81
CA TYR A 199 -5.33 10.79 -5.92
C TYR A 199 -6.22 10.57 -7.15
N ARG A 200 -7.49 11.02 -7.14
CA ARG A 200 -8.44 10.74 -8.24
C ARG A 200 -8.02 11.31 -9.56
N GLU A 201 -7.52 12.55 -9.56
CA GLU A 201 -7.06 13.20 -10.79
C GLU A 201 -5.86 12.44 -11.36
N ARG A 202 -4.87 12.15 -10.52
CA ARG A 202 -3.70 11.40 -10.94
C ARG A 202 -4.02 9.97 -11.35
N PHE A 203 -4.95 9.32 -10.65
CA PHE A 203 -5.43 8.00 -11.05
C PHE A 203 -6.12 8.02 -12.42
N ALA A 204 -6.90 9.07 -12.74
CA ALA A 204 -7.56 9.19 -14.04
C ALA A 204 -6.54 9.28 -15.19
N GLU A 205 -5.46 10.04 -15.01
CA GLU A 205 -4.36 10.10 -15.99
C GLU A 205 -3.68 8.73 -16.16
N LEU A 206 -3.38 8.06 -15.05
CA LEU A 206 -2.74 6.75 -15.08
C LEU A 206 -3.65 5.67 -15.68
N ALA A 207 -4.96 5.78 -15.49
CA ALA A 207 -5.97 4.92 -16.09
C ALA A 207 -6.05 5.10 -17.62
N ASP A 208 -5.94 6.35 -18.10
CA ASP A 208 -5.88 6.64 -19.53
C ASP A 208 -4.60 6.07 -20.17
N ASP A 209 -3.45 6.26 -19.52
CA ASP A 209 -2.19 5.64 -19.93
C ASP A 209 -2.29 4.10 -19.97
N ALA A 210 -3.00 3.50 -19.01
CA ALA A 210 -3.18 2.06 -18.92
C ALA A 210 -4.07 1.48 -20.03
N ILE A 211 -5.10 2.19 -20.47
CA ILE A 211 -5.94 1.78 -21.59
C ILE A 211 -5.11 1.73 -22.89
N ASN A 212 -4.24 2.71 -23.08
CA ASN A 212 -3.42 2.85 -24.29
C ASN A 212 -2.05 2.14 -24.19
N TYR A 213 -1.80 1.40 -23.14
CA TYR A 213 -0.47 0.85 -22.81
C TYR A 213 0.12 -0.06 -23.90
N TYR A 214 -0.71 -0.83 -24.60
CA TYR A 214 -0.26 -1.74 -25.67
C TYR A 214 -0.42 -1.16 -27.07
N GLU A 215 -0.90 0.06 -27.21
CA GLU A 215 -1.04 0.74 -28.51
C GLU A 215 0.19 1.62 -28.83
N ASN A 216 1.06 1.84 -27.88
CA ASN A 216 2.34 2.57 -28.00
C ASN A 216 3.51 1.58 -27.97
#